data_fd7d6ae74379445f42a3daf05429a7b8
#
_entry.id   fd7d6ae74379445f42a3daf05429a7b8
#
_cell.length_a   1.000
_cell.length_b   1.000
_cell.length_c   1.000
_cell.angle_alpha   90.00
_cell.angle_beta   90.00
_cell.angle_gamma   90.00
#
_symmetry.space_group_name_H-M   'P 1'
#
loop_
_entity.id
_entity.type
_entity.pdbx_description
1 polymer ?
#
loop_
_entity_poly.entity_id
_entity_poly.type
_entity_poly.pdbx_seq_one_letter_code
_entity_poly.pdbx_strand_id
1 'polypeptide(L)'
;MKILYISPENTVGTLNLWKQIHEARGNECTFVTLYKSKHKYDPGICLNLPLVNTSSWYLCGRHCYYQMFRGERGDYKEKDGYPPIWHPNTRFETLYFQFRDWVWHFYIEPAIVKYGLMDYDIYHFDWGLDLYRDCRFAKRISKLGKPIVCTYHGQDMRTRGVIPEMNYLSQ
;
A
#
# COMPACT_ATOMS: atom_id res chain seq x y z
N MET A 1 22.04 11.88 -0.22
CA MET A 1 21.45 10.69 0.42
C MET A 1 20.54 9.99 -0.59
N LYS A 2 20.40 8.67 -0.48
CA LYS A 2 19.51 7.87 -1.31
C LYS A 2 18.19 7.63 -0.58
N ILE A 3 17.08 8.02 -1.17
CA ILE A 3 15.75 7.91 -0.57
C ILE A 3 14.88 6.96 -1.41
N LEU A 4 14.32 5.94 -0.78
CA LEU A 4 13.38 5.03 -1.39
C LEU A 4 11.95 5.31 -0.89
N TYR A 5 11.06 5.63 -1.81
CA TYR A 5 9.63 5.72 -1.53
C TYR A 5 8.94 4.42 -1.93
N ILE A 6 8.08 3.90 -1.09
CA ILE A 6 7.28 2.70 -1.33
C ILE A 6 5.81 3.07 -1.18
N SER A 7 5.05 2.83 -2.23
CA SER A 7 3.60 3.10 -2.26
C SER A 7 2.86 1.99 -3.00
N PRO A 8 1.59 1.73 -2.68
CA PRO A 8 0.78 0.80 -3.48
C PRO A 8 0.68 1.24 -4.94
N GLU A 9 0.40 2.52 -5.15
CA GLU A 9 0.32 3.14 -6.48
C GLU A 9 0.62 4.64 -6.40
N ASN A 10 0.96 5.25 -7.51
CA ASN A 10 1.09 6.70 -7.61
C ASN A 10 -0.27 7.31 -8.00
N THR A 11 -1.12 7.58 -7.01
CA THR A 11 -2.52 7.95 -7.23
C THR A 11 -2.70 9.37 -7.75
N VAL A 12 -1.96 10.32 -7.20
CA VAL A 12 -2.13 11.77 -7.46
C VAL A 12 -0.82 12.46 -7.86
N GLY A 13 0.19 11.69 -8.23
CA GLY A 13 1.50 12.25 -8.59
C GLY A 13 2.34 12.73 -7.41
N THR A 14 1.93 12.44 -6.18
CA THR A 14 2.64 12.88 -4.95
C THR A 14 4.08 12.35 -4.91
N LEU A 15 4.30 11.12 -5.36
CA LEU A 15 5.65 10.54 -5.41
C LEU A 15 6.59 11.32 -6.35
N ASN A 16 6.06 11.78 -7.48
CA ASN A 16 6.82 12.62 -8.41
C ASN A 16 7.18 13.97 -7.80
N LEU A 17 6.23 14.58 -7.07
CA LEU A 17 6.46 15.85 -6.39
C LEU A 17 7.52 15.71 -5.29
N TRP A 18 7.42 14.69 -4.45
CA TRP A 18 8.43 14.42 -3.41
C TRP A 18 9.80 14.17 -4.02
N LYS A 19 9.87 13.36 -5.09
CA LYS A 19 11.11 13.12 -5.82
C LYS A 19 11.73 14.44 -6.28
N GLN A 20 10.98 15.28 -6.98
CA GLN A 20 11.46 16.59 -7.47
C GLN A 20 11.99 17.48 -6.33
N ILE A 21 11.23 17.58 -5.22
CA ILE A 21 11.62 18.42 -4.07
C ILE A 21 12.92 17.93 -3.42
N HIS A 22 13.09 16.63 -3.28
CA HIS A 22 14.27 16.07 -2.63
C HIS A 22 15.47 16.03 -3.58
N GLU A 23 15.29 15.80 -4.87
CA GLU A 23 16.35 15.88 -5.87
C GLU A 23 16.88 17.31 -6.03
N ALA A 24 16.02 18.33 -5.96
CA ALA A 24 16.43 19.72 -5.93
C ALA A 24 17.32 20.07 -4.71
N ARG A 25 17.30 19.23 -3.68
CA ARG A 25 18.16 19.36 -2.48
C ARG A 25 19.40 18.44 -2.55
N GLY A 26 19.71 17.88 -3.70
CA GLY A 26 20.88 17.02 -3.92
C GLY A 26 20.75 15.59 -3.42
N ASN A 27 19.52 15.09 -3.21
CA ASN A 27 19.29 13.70 -2.87
C ASN A 27 19.02 12.87 -4.15
N GLU A 28 19.30 11.58 -4.09
CA GLU A 28 18.93 10.60 -5.12
C GLU A 28 17.63 9.92 -4.69
N CYS A 29 16.57 10.04 -5.49
CA CYS A 29 15.25 9.57 -5.12
C CYS A 29 14.72 8.53 -6.09
N THR A 30 14.29 7.39 -5.56
CA THR A 30 13.62 6.31 -6.31
C THR A 30 12.29 6.02 -5.65
N PHE A 31 11.29 5.68 -6.44
CA PHE A 31 10.05 5.14 -5.87
C PHE A 31 9.66 3.81 -6.52
N VAL A 32 9.06 2.97 -5.69
CA VAL A 32 8.56 1.64 -6.03
C VAL A 32 7.07 1.61 -5.81
N THR A 33 6.33 1.13 -6.82
CA THR A 33 4.90 0.90 -6.71
C THR A 33 4.56 -0.58 -6.87
N LEU A 34 3.54 -1.04 -6.16
CA LEU A 34 3.11 -2.43 -6.23
C LEU A 34 2.37 -2.71 -7.54
N TYR A 35 1.59 -1.72 -8.01
CA TYR A 35 0.83 -1.80 -9.26
C TYR A 35 0.68 -0.42 -9.92
N LYS A 36 0.28 -0.42 -11.19
CA LYS A 36 0.08 0.82 -11.96
C LYS A 36 -1.21 1.51 -11.58
N SER A 37 -1.14 2.82 -11.35
CA SER A 37 -2.32 3.65 -11.18
C SER A 37 -3.13 3.77 -12.47
N LYS A 38 -4.46 3.89 -12.33
CA LYS A 38 -5.37 4.20 -13.43
C LYS A 38 -5.15 5.62 -14.00
N HIS A 39 -4.56 6.51 -13.22
CA HIS A 39 -4.39 7.92 -13.55
C HIS A 39 -3.15 8.21 -14.41
N LYS A 40 -2.47 7.18 -14.93
CA LYS A 40 -1.31 7.29 -15.85
C LYS A 40 -0.13 8.12 -15.31
N TYR A 41 -0.03 8.31 -14.00
CA TYR A 41 1.17 8.86 -13.40
C TYR A 41 2.34 7.89 -13.53
N ASP A 42 3.55 8.44 -13.60
CA ASP A 42 4.76 7.62 -13.63
C ASP A 42 4.77 6.66 -12.41
N PRO A 43 4.78 5.35 -12.62
CA PRO A 43 4.79 4.39 -11.53
C PRO A 43 6.18 4.17 -10.93
N GLY A 44 7.25 4.78 -11.49
CA GLY A 44 8.62 4.46 -11.13
C GLY A 44 8.95 2.99 -11.39
N ILE A 45 9.60 2.34 -10.43
CA ILE A 45 9.81 0.89 -10.45
C ILE A 45 8.49 0.22 -10.08
N CYS A 46 7.73 -0.22 -11.07
CA CYS A 46 6.46 -0.91 -10.85
C CYS A 46 6.67 -2.42 -10.77
N LEU A 47 6.31 -3.03 -9.64
CA LEU A 47 6.45 -4.47 -9.44
C LEU A 47 5.40 -5.29 -10.20
N ASN A 48 4.30 -4.67 -10.65
CA ASN A 48 3.18 -5.32 -11.34
C ASN A 48 2.73 -6.60 -10.63
N LEU A 49 2.54 -6.52 -9.30
CA LEU A 49 2.18 -7.68 -8.50
C LEU A 49 0.88 -8.31 -8.99
N PRO A 50 0.83 -9.63 -9.14
CA PRO A 50 -0.38 -10.34 -9.55
C PRO A 50 -1.44 -10.32 -8.42
N LEU A 51 -2.67 -10.71 -8.75
CA LEU A 51 -3.80 -10.79 -7.81
C LEU A 51 -4.20 -9.44 -7.19
N VAL A 52 -3.70 -8.35 -7.76
CA VAL A 52 -4.21 -6.99 -7.55
C VAL A 52 -4.83 -6.57 -8.86
N ASN A 53 -6.12 -6.71 -8.97
CA ASN A 53 -6.80 -6.39 -10.22
C ASN A 53 -7.70 -5.17 -10.04
N THR A 54 -7.42 -4.15 -10.83
CA THR A 54 -8.19 -2.90 -10.87
C THR A 54 -9.18 -2.88 -12.04
N SER A 55 -9.35 -4.00 -12.76
CA SER A 55 -10.30 -4.07 -13.86
C SER A 55 -11.75 -3.98 -13.38
N SER A 56 -12.61 -3.40 -14.22
CA SER A 56 -14.01 -3.14 -13.84
C SER A 56 -14.78 -4.41 -13.50
N TRP A 57 -14.54 -5.53 -14.20
CA TRP A 57 -15.20 -6.79 -13.92
C TRP A 57 -14.80 -7.37 -12.56
N TYR A 58 -13.53 -7.27 -12.19
CA TYR A 58 -13.04 -7.71 -10.89
C TYR A 58 -13.62 -6.87 -9.76
N LEU A 59 -13.65 -5.55 -9.93
CA LEU A 59 -14.24 -4.63 -8.96
C LEU A 59 -15.73 -4.88 -8.79
N CYS A 60 -16.44 -5.19 -9.88
CA CYS A 60 -17.85 -5.58 -9.82
C CYS A 60 -18.04 -6.88 -9.06
N GLY A 61 -17.27 -7.92 -9.38
CA GLY A 61 -17.30 -9.21 -8.68
C GLY A 61 -17.00 -9.07 -7.19
N ARG A 62 -15.98 -8.26 -6.85
CA ARG A 62 -15.65 -7.95 -5.47
C ARG A 62 -16.78 -7.20 -4.76
N HIS A 63 -17.40 -6.26 -5.43
CA HIS A 63 -18.55 -5.52 -4.89
C HIS A 63 -19.75 -6.46 -4.62
N CYS A 64 -20.10 -7.33 -5.58
CA CYS A 64 -21.14 -8.34 -5.39
C CYS A 64 -20.81 -9.28 -4.21
N TYR A 65 -19.57 -9.74 -4.10
CA TYR A 65 -19.12 -10.55 -2.97
C TYR A 65 -19.32 -9.82 -1.63
N TYR A 66 -18.93 -8.54 -1.55
CA TYR A 66 -19.11 -7.77 -0.33
C TYR A 66 -20.60 -7.55 0.02
N GLN A 67 -21.44 -7.31 -0.96
CA GLN A 67 -22.89 -7.19 -0.72
C GLN A 67 -23.50 -8.49 -0.21
N MET A 68 -23.13 -9.65 -0.79
CA MET A 68 -23.70 -10.94 -0.40
C MET A 68 -23.22 -11.42 0.98
N PHE A 69 -21.96 -11.18 1.33
CA PHE A 69 -21.34 -11.81 2.50
C PHE A 69 -21.05 -10.84 3.66
N ARG A 70 -21.15 -9.55 3.44
CA ARG A 70 -20.76 -8.53 4.43
C ARG A 70 -21.83 -7.49 4.71
N GLY A 71 -22.98 -7.54 4.04
CA GLY A 71 -23.98 -6.51 4.13
C GLY A 71 -23.57 -5.19 3.47
N GLU A 72 -24.25 -4.12 3.79
CA GLU A 72 -23.99 -2.82 3.21
C GLU A 72 -22.54 -2.36 3.39
N ARG A 73 -22.07 -1.62 2.38
CA ARG A 73 -20.70 -1.15 2.19
C ARG A 73 -19.94 -0.89 3.48
N GLY A 74 -19.09 -1.82 3.83
CA GLY A 74 -17.94 -1.48 4.65
C GLY A 74 -18.14 -1.36 6.13
N ASP A 75 -19.21 -1.88 6.71
CA ASP A 75 -19.28 -2.11 8.14
C ASP A 75 -18.29 -3.21 8.55
N TYR A 76 -17.03 -2.85 8.46
CA TYR A 76 -16.01 -3.61 9.13
C TYR A 76 -16.19 -3.36 10.61
N LYS A 77 -16.57 -4.37 11.34
CA LYS A 77 -16.44 -4.32 12.79
C LYS A 77 -14.94 -4.18 13.07
N GLU A 78 -14.54 -3.01 13.56
CA GLU A 78 -13.18 -2.79 14.03
C GLU A 78 -12.89 -3.85 15.10
N LYS A 79 -11.89 -4.66 14.82
CA LYS A 79 -11.20 -5.38 15.89
C LYS A 79 -10.09 -4.45 16.34
N ASP A 80 -10.13 -4.09 17.61
CA ASP A 80 -9.18 -3.19 18.23
C ASP A 80 -7.75 -3.43 17.77
N GLY A 81 -7.11 -2.39 17.27
CA GLY A 81 -5.67 -2.35 17.00
C GLY A 81 -5.19 -2.78 15.60
N TYR A 82 -6.07 -3.08 14.64
CA TYR A 82 -5.65 -3.44 13.28
C TYR A 82 -6.20 -2.48 12.22
N PRO A 83 -5.35 -2.02 11.27
CA PRO A 83 -5.83 -1.27 10.12
C PRO A 83 -6.86 -2.08 9.34
N PRO A 84 -8.06 -1.56 9.10
CA PRO A 84 -9.16 -2.30 8.48
C PRO A 84 -8.84 -2.87 7.09
N ILE A 85 -7.96 -2.22 6.34
CA ILE A 85 -7.56 -2.60 4.98
C ILE A 85 -6.88 -3.98 4.93
N TRP A 86 -6.21 -4.38 6.02
CA TRP A 86 -5.35 -5.55 6.04
C TRP A 86 -5.95 -6.75 6.78
N HIS A 87 -7.11 -6.57 7.40
CA HIS A 87 -7.72 -7.61 8.19
C HIS A 87 -8.67 -8.46 7.35
N PRO A 88 -8.42 -9.78 7.18
CA PRO A 88 -9.40 -10.66 6.56
C PRO A 88 -10.58 -10.85 7.52
N ASN A 89 -11.80 -10.67 7.02
CA ASN A 89 -13.00 -10.82 7.84
C ASN A 89 -13.64 -12.20 7.74
N THR A 90 -13.26 -12.99 6.74
CA THR A 90 -13.76 -14.35 6.52
C THR A 90 -12.60 -15.33 6.40
N ARG A 91 -12.85 -16.61 6.65
CA ARG A 91 -11.86 -17.68 6.44
C ARG A 91 -11.41 -17.76 4.99
N PHE A 92 -12.31 -17.50 4.05
CA PHE A 92 -11.98 -17.48 2.62
C PHE A 92 -11.02 -16.33 2.29
N GLU A 93 -11.26 -15.14 2.80
CA GLU A 93 -10.33 -14.01 2.62
C GLU A 93 -8.97 -14.28 3.25
N THR A 94 -8.95 -14.94 4.41
CA THR A 94 -7.68 -15.34 5.06
C THR A 94 -6.87 -16.23 4.14
N LEU A 95 -7.49 -17.28 3.57
CA LEU A 95 -6.83 -18.18 2.64
C LEU A 95 -6.38 -17.47 1.36
N TYR A 96 -7.25 -16.60 0.81
CA TYR A 96 -6.91 -15.81 -0.37
C TYR A 96 -5.70 -14.91 -0.11
N PHE A 97 -5.66 -14.19 1.01
CA PHE A 97 -4.55 -13.33 1.33
C PHE A 97 -3.26 -14.10 1.62
N GLN A 98 -3.34 -15.25 2.26
CA GLN A 98 -2.17 -16.11 2.46
C GLN A 98 -1.60 -16.61 1.13
N PHE A 99 -2.47 -17.07 0.22
CA PHE A 99 -2.07 -17.47 -1.13
C PHE A 99 -1.45 -16.31 -1.90
N ARG A 100 -2.09 -15.14 -1.88
CA ARG A 100 -1.57 -13.93 -2.53
C ARG A 100 -0.20 -13.55 -1.97
N ASP A 101 -0.03 -13.50 -0.66
CA ASP A 101 1.21 -13.12 0.00
C ASP A 101 2.34 -14.13 -0.30
N TRP A 102 2.00 -15.41 -0.43
CA TRP A 102 2.92 -16.44 -0.89
C TRP A 102 3.35 -16.20 -2.35
N VAL A 103 2.41 -15.94 -3.25
CA VAL A 103 2.71 -15.60 -4.65
C VAL A 103 3.58 -14.35 -4.72
N TRP A 104 3.22 -13.30 -4.00
CA TRP A 104 3.97 -12.04 -3.99
C TRP A 104 5.42 -12.18 -3.55
N HIS A 105 5.71 -13.12 -2.67
CA HIS A 105 7.08 -13.40 -2.24
C HIS A 105 8.01 -13.68 -3.43
N PHE A 106 7.54 -14.43 -4.43
CA PHE A 106 8.32 -14.74 -5.62
C PHE A 106 8.52 -13.57 -6.58
N TYR A 107 7.77 -12.50 -6.45
CA TYR A 107 7.95 -11.26 -7.21
C TYR A 107 8.78 -10.24 -6.44
N ILE A 108 8.53 -10.11 -5.16
CA ILE A 108 9.14 -9.07 -4.32
C ILE A 108 10.60 -9.39 -4.01
N GLU A 109 10.94 -10.63 -3.60
CA GLU A 109 12.33 -10.96 -3.27
C GLU A 109 13.30 -10.78 -4.45
N PRO A 110 13.01 -11.26 -5.66
CA PRO A 110 13.84 -10.96 -6.82
C PRO A 110 13.92 -9.46 -7.13
N ALA A 111 12.84 -8.71 -6.93
CA ALA A 111 12.84 -7.27 -7.15
C ALA A 111 13.71 -6.53 -6.14
N ILE A 112 13.70 -6.94 -4.87
CA ILE A 112 14.59 -6.39 -3.84
C ILE A 112 16.05 -6.50 -4.26
N VAL A 113 16.44 -7.67 -4.76
CA VAL A 113 17.81 -7.91 -5.24
C VAL A 113 18.10 -7.15 -6.53
N LYS A 114 17.20 -7.29 -7.52
CA LYS A 114 17.37 -6.70 -8.86
C LYS A 114 17.53 -5.18 -8.83
N TYR A 115 16.77 -4.52 -7.99
CA TYR A 115 16.74 -3.06 -7.91
C TYR A 115 17.53 -2.50 -6.71
N GLY A 116 18.24 -3.34 -5.96
CA GLY A 116 19.04 -2.92 -4.80
C GLY A 116 18.20 -2.21 -3.75
N LEU A 117 16.97 -2.69 -3.48
CA LEU A 117 16.04 -1.98 -2.60
C LEU A 117 16.49 -1.93 -1.13
N MET A 118 17.54 -2.65 -0.78
CA MET A 118 18.15 -2.60 0.55
C MET A 118 19.26 -1.54 0.69
N ASP A 119 19.66 -0.87 -0.42
CA ASP A 119 20.86 -0.03 -0.48
C ASP A 119 20.57 1.47 -0.39
N TYR A 120 19.41 1.83 0.18
CA TYR A 120 19.01 3.22 0.40
C TYR A 120 19.33 3.66 1.83
N ASP A 121 19.48 4.97 2.01
CA ASP A 121 19.78 5.58 3.31
C ASP A 121 18.51 5.81 4.12
N ILE A 122 17.40 6.18 3.45
CA ILE A 122 16.11 6.50 4.06
C ILE A 122 15.00 5.74 3.30
N TYR A 123 14.04 5.23 4.04
CA TYR A 123 12.87 4.53 3.51
C TYR A 123 11.61 5.28 3.90
N HIS A 124 10.80 5.62 2.89
CA HIS A 124 9.55 6.32 3.07
C HIS A 124 8.39 5.44 2.61
N PHE A 125 7.60 4.96 3.56
CA PHE A 125 6.38 4.18 3.30
C PHE A 125 5.20 5.12 3.19
N ASP A 126 4.64 5.19 1.99
CA ASP A 126 3.42 5.93 1.71
C ASP A 126 2.20 5.07 2.10
N TRP A 127 1.17 5.68 2.69
CA TRP A 127 0.03 4.99 3.29
C TRP A 127 0.41 4.08 4.47
N GLY A 128 1.61 4.18 4.99
CA GLY A 128 2.14 3.26 5.98
C GLY A 128 2.26 1.82 5.50
N LEU A 129 2.32 1.60 4.17
CA LEU A 129 2.30 0.28 3.57
C LEU A 129 3.70 -0.18 3.19
N ASP A 130 4.02 -1.41 3.58
CA ASP A 130 5.23 -2.12 3.20
C ASP A 130 5.01 -2.90 1.88
N LEU A 131 6.10 -3.41 1.31
CA LEU A 131 6.06 -4.38 0.21
C LEU A 131 5.28 -5.64 0.59
N TYR A 132 5.29 -5.98 1.87
CA TYR A 132 4.58 -7.12 2.43
C TYR A 132 3.56 -6.68 3.47
N ARG A 133 2.46 -7.37 3.52
CA ARG A 133 1.37 -7.11 4.46
C ARG A 133 1.76 -7.28 5.95
N ASP A 134 2.74 -8.13 6.24
CA ASP A 134 3.25 -8.41 7.59
C ASP A 134 4.41 -7.50 8.01
N CYS A 135 4.69 -6.46 7.22
CA CYS A 135 5.76 -5.50 7.46
C CYS A 135 7.16 -6.12 7.55
N ARG A 136 7.40 -7.27 6.88
CA ARG A 136 8.69 -7.95 6.97
C ARG A 136 9.83 -7.17 6.31
N PHE A 137 9.56 -6.39 5.26
CA PHE A 137 10.58 -5.55 4.63
C PHE A 137 10.96 -4.40 5.56
N ALA A 138 10.00 -3.69 6.14
CA ALA A 138 10.25 -2.65 7.13
C ALA A 138 11.03 -3.18 8.35
N LYS A 139 10.70 -4.41 8.82
CA LYS A 139 11.47 -5.08 9.89
C LYS A 139 12.91 -5.37 9.49
N ARG A 140 13.18 -5.73 8.22
CA ARG A 140 14.56 -5.90 7.72
C ARG A 140 15.31 -4.57 7.73
N ILE A 141 14.69 -3.50 7.25
CA ILE A 141 15.25 -2.15 7.23
C ILE A 141 15.56 -1.66 8.66
N SER A 142 14.62 -1.83 9.57
CA SER A 142 14.78 -1.45 10.99
C SER A 142 15.95 -2.19 11.65
N LYS A 143 16.14 -3.50 11.36
CA LYS A 143 17.27 -4.27 11.86
C LYS A 143 18.62 -3.77 11.36
N LEU A 144 18.66 -3.10 10.20
CA LEU A 144 19.86 -2.44 9.68
C LEU A 144 20.08 -1.05 10.28
N GLY A 145 19.23 -0.60 11.20
CA GLY A 145 19.31 0.72 11.82
C GLY A 145 19.00 1.87 10.86
N LYS A 146 18.37 1.61 9.72
CA LYS A 146 18.07 2.63 8.73
C LYS A 146 16.77 3.36 9.06
N PRO A 147 16.71 4.70 8.86
CA PRO A 147 15.53 5.51 9.13
C PRO A 147 14.32 5.10 8.28
N ILE A 148 13.16 5.03 8.92
CA ILE A 148 11.88 4.76 8.29
C ILE A 148 10.96 5.94 8.56
N VAL A 149 10.36 6.47 7.49
CA VAL A 149 9.31 7.49 7.52
C VAL A 149 8.02 6.87 7.01
N CYS A 150 6.91 7.13 7.69
CA CYS A 150 5.59 6.69 7.24
C CYS A 150 4.70 7.92 7.05
N THR A 151 4.07 8.02 5.88
CA THR A 151 3.03 9.03 5.63
C THR A 151 1.68 8.34 5.61
N TYR A 152 0.74 8.92 6.35
CA TYR A 152 -0.64 8.48 6.38
C TYR A 152 -1.53 9.58 5.79
N HIS A 153 -2.44 9.19 4.93
CA HIS A 153 -3.44 10.10 4.37
C HIS A 153 -4.71 10.08 5.23
N GLY A 154 -5.54 11.12 5.09
CA GLY A 154 -6.64 11.38 6.01
C GLY A 154 -7.61 10.21 6.26
N GLN A 155 -7.81 9.32 5.28
CA GLN A 155 -8.67 8.15 5.44
C GLN A 155 -8.04 7.02 6.26
N ASP A 156 -6.70 6.91 6.24
CA ASP A 156 -5.96 5.87 6.95
C ASP A 156 -5.90 6.15 8.46
N MET A 157 -6.01 7.43 8.81
CA MET A 157 -5.95 7.92 10.19
C MET A 157 -7.32 8.02 10.88
N ARG A 158 -8.40 7.87 10.11
CA ARG A 158 -9.75 7.99 10.66
C ARG A 158 -10.27 6.64 11.12
N THR A 159 -10.78 6.61 12.35
CA THR A 159 -11.58 5.48 12.80
C THR A 159 -12.87 5.42 11.98
N ARG A 160 -13.26 4.24 11.56
CA ARG A 160 -14.41 4.09 10.65
C ARG A 160 -15.74 4.55 11.24
N GLY A 161 -15.88 4.58 12.57
CA GLY A 161 -17.06 5.11 13.22
C GLY A 161 -17.26 6.62 13.04
N VAL A 162 -16.19 7.36 12.74
CA VAL A 162 -16.23 8.82 12.52
C VAL A 162 -16.57 9.19 11.08
N ILE A 163 -16.27 8.32 10.10
CA ILE A 163 -16.48 8.61 8.68
C ILE A 163 -17.97 8.77 8.29
N PRO A 164 -18.91 7.94 8.77
CA PRO A 164 -20.34 8.13 8.50
C PRO A 164 -20.86 9.47 9.04
N GLU A 165 -20.44 9.86 10.24
CA GLU A 165 -20.87 11.12 10.86
C GLU A 165 -20.36 12.35 10.09
N MET A 166 -19.13 12.27 9.55
CA MET A 166 -18.58 13.36 8.73
C MET A 166 -19.23 13.50 7.35
N ASN A 167 -19.82 12.44 6.80
CA ASN A 167 -20.55 12.52 5.53
C ASN A 167 -21.83 13.36 5.64
N TYR A 168 -22.38 13.55 6.85
CA TYR A 168 -23.48 14.49 7.08
C TYR A 168 -23.05 15.95 7.05
N LEU A 169 -21.76 16.23 7.20
CA LEU A 169 -21.23 17.60 7.16
C LEU A 169 -20.78 18.03 5.76
N SER A 170 -20.78 17.10 4.80
CA SER A 170 -20.36 17.34 3.41
C SER A 170 -21.53 17.43 2.42
N GLN A 171 -22.78 17.42 2.92
CA GLN A 171 -24.00 17.72 2.17
C GLN A 171 -24.48 19.11 2.56
#